data_76131a0caba69a8cf80a0da6fbe2f7cd
#
_entry.id   76131a0caba69a8cf80a0da6fbe2f7cd
#
_cell.length_a   1.000
_cell.length_b   1.000
_cell.length_c   1.000
_cell.angle_alpha   90.00
_cell.angle_beta   90.00
_cell.angle_gamma   90.00
#
_symmetry.space_group_name_H-M   'P 1'
#
loop_
_entity.id
_entity.type
_entity.pdbx_description
1 polymer ?
#
loop_
_entity_poly.entity_id
_entity_poly.type
_entity_poly.pdbx_seq_one_letter_code
_entity_poly.pdbx_strand_id
1 'polypeptide(L)'
;APFQSVYTGIAQTVKRAIDIDSIKRIKDLDLSLYPHLSYARDIFLLSLGLRGMSFIDMAYLTYDNLQGGHLTYYRRKTGGRLDIRWEQQMQTIIDKYPKDTKYLLPILTNEADDRQTYKKLSKRINRHLRLVGEMAQLSIPLTLYVARHSWASIAKQKQIPISVISDALGHDSEKTTLIYLSTLDT
;
A
#
# COMPACT_ATOMS: atom_id res chain seq x y z
N ALA A 1 11.78 -43.07 -18.81
CA ALA A 1 11.77 -42.37 -17.50
C ALA A 1 10.87 -41.17 -17.61
N PRO A 2 9.75 -41.08 -16.85
CA PRO A 2 8.71 -40.07 -17.06
C PRO A 2 8.97 -38.69 -16.43
N PHE A 3 10.20 -38.36 -16.00
CA PHE A 3 10.50 -37.12 -15.27
C PHE A 3 11.69 -36.32 -15.83
N GLN A 4 11.97 -36.41 -17.15
CA GLN A 4 13.10 -35.69 -17.76
C GLN A 4 12.84 -34.24 -18.18
N SER A 5 11.70 -33.66 -17.85
CA SER A 5 11.42 -32.24 -18.12
C SER A 5 10.72 -31.51 -16.96
N VAL A 6 11.26 -31.70 -15.75
CA VAL A 6 10.92 -30.74 -14.69
C VAL A 6 11.78 -29.49 -14.91
N TYR A 7 11.16 -28.46 -15.47
CA TYR A 7 11.77 -27.14 -15.58
C TYR A 7 12.04 -26.59 -14.18
N THR A 8 13.29 -26.71 -13.74
CA THR A 8 13.81 -26.12 -12.49
C THR A 8 14.33 -24.71 -12.72
N GLY A 9 13.73 -23.99 -13.67
CA GLY A 9 14.04 -22.57 -13.85
C GLY A 9 13.55 -21.80 -12.62
N ILE A 10 14.49 -21.22 -11.88
CA ILE A 10 14.19 -20.20 -10.88
C ILE A 10 13.54 -19.07 -11.66
N ALA A 11 12.21 -18.93 -11.53
CA ALA A 11 11.51 -17.78 -12.09
C ALA A 11 12.17 -16.53 -11.52
N GLN A 12 12.74 -15.67 -12.40
CA GLN A 12 13.28 -14.38 -11.97
C GLN A 12 12.15 -13.66 -11.22
N THR A 13 12.37 -13.43 -9.94
CA THR A 13 11.41 -12.70 -9.11
C THR A 13 11.36 -11.28 -9.62
N VAL A 14 10.21 -10.89 -10.14
CA VAL A 14 10.00 -9.53 -10.67
C VAL A 14 10.15 -8.54 -9.52
N LYS A 15 11.09 -7.59 -9.63
CA LYS A 15 11.25 -6.51 -8.66
C LYS A 15 9.91 -5.80 -8.45
N ARG A 16 9.45 -5.73 -7.22
CA ARG A 16 8.13 -5.18 -6.87
C ARG A 16 8.18 -4.03 -5.88
N ALA A 17 9.38 -3.63 -5.45
CA ALA A 17 9.60 -2.50 -4.56
C ALA A 17 10.31 -1.37 -5.31
N ILE A 18 10.03 -0.13 -4.90
CA ILE A 18 10.71 1.07 -5.35
C ILE A 18 11.49 1.71 -4.19
N ASP A 19 12.53 2.45 -4.52
CA ASP A 19 13.38 3.14 -3.55
C ASP A 19 12.80 4.50 -3.11
N ILE A 20 13.47 5.12 -2.15
CA ILE A 20 13.06 6.41 -1.58
C ILE A 20 13.09 7.51 -2.65
N ASP A 21 14.04 7.50 -3.58
CA ASP A 21 14.13 8.53 -4.61
C ASP A 21 13.01 8.41 -5.63
N SER A 22 12.60 7.19 -5.95
CA SER A 22 11.38 6.93 -6.75
C SER A 22 10.13 7.44 -6.05
N ILE A 23 10.01 7.24 -4.73
CA ILE A 23 8.89 7.76 -3.93
C ILE A 23 8.87 9.29 -3.95
N LYS A 24 10.02 9.94 -3.83
CA LYS A 24 10.12 11.40 -3.95
C LYS A 24 9.65 11.88 -5.32
N ARG A 25 10.12 11.26 -6.41
CA ARG A 25 9.65 11.60 -7.77
C ARG A 25 8.13 11.51 -7.91
N ILE A 26 7.51 10.44 -7.37
CA ILE A 26 6.04 10.29 -7.35
C ILE A 26 5.38 11.45 -6.58
N LYS A 27 5.91 11.77 -5.40
CA LYS A 27 5.37 12.81 -4.53
C LYS A 27 5.43 14.19 -5.20
N ASP A 28 6.52 14.48 -5.89
CA ASP A 28 6.84 15.80 -6.44
C ASP A 28 6.24 16.03 -7.85
N LEU A 29 5.55 15.04 -8.43
CA LEU A 29 4.85 15.22 -9.70
C LEU A 29 3.79 16.33 -9.61
N ASP A 30 3.81 17.24 -10.58
CA ASP A 30 2.69 18.15 -10.77
C ASP A 30 1.53 17.41 -11.48
N LEU A 31 0.50 17.12 -10.72
CA LEU A 31 -0.73 16.47 -11.17
C LEU A 31 -1.96 17.40 -11.08
N SER A 32 -1.74 18.72 -11.03
CA SER A 32 -2.81 19.73 -10.89
C SER A 32 -3.87 19.63 -12.00
N LEU A 33 -3.47 19.28 -13.21
CA LEU A 33 -4.36 19.08 -14.35
C LEU A 33 -5.01 17.66 -14.40
N TYR A 34 -4.62 16.77 -13.51
CA TYR A 34 -5.05 15.37 -13.50
C TYR A 34 -5.58 14.94 -12.13
N PRO A 35 -6.75 15.43 -11.68
CA PRO A 35 -7.26 15.14 -10.32
C PRO A 35 -7.38 13.66 -10.01
N HIS A 36 -7.74 12.82 -11.00
CA HIS A 36 -7.86 11.37 -10.84
C HIS A 36 -6.50 10.67 -10.63
N LEU A 37 -5.42 11.18 -11.22
CA LEU A 37 -4.05 10.71 -10.98
C LEU A 37 -3.52 11.20 -9.64
N SER A 38 -3.81 12.46 -9.28
CA SER A 38 -3.50 13.03 -7.97
C SER A 38 -4.15 12.20 -6.85
N TYR A 39 -5.42 11.82 -7.00
CA TYR A 39 -6.11 10.95 -6.05
C TYR A 39 -5.43 9.57 -5.93
N ALA A 40 -5.11 8.92 -7.05
CA ALA A 40 -4.43 7.62 -7.02
C ALA A 40 -3.05 7.71 -6.34
N ARG A 41 -2.27 8.76 -6.63
CA ARG A 41 -1.01 9.06 -5.94
C ARG A 41 -1.19 9.21 -4.44
N ASP A 42 -2.19 9.97 -4.02
CA ASP A 42 -2.46 10.22 -2.60
C ASP A 42 -2.83 8.93 -1.87
N ILE A 43 -3.62 8.05 -2.47
CA ILE A 43 -3.92 6.70 -1.94
C ILE A 43 -2.64 5.86 -1.80
N PHE A 44 -1.76 5.89 -2.81
CA PHE A 44 -0.48 5.17 -2.76
C PHE A 44 0.42 5.69 -1.63
N LEU A 45 0.60 7.01 -1.54
CA LEU A 45 1.45 7.63 -0.51
C LEU A 45 0.89 7.42 0.90
N LEU A 46 -0.44 7.45 1.04
CA LEU A 46 -1.08 7.16 2.32
C LEU A 46 -0.89 5.69 2.71
N SER A 47 -1.07 4.74 1.78
CA SER A 47 -0.78 3.32 2.02
C SER A 47 0.66 3.12 2.48
N LEU A 48 1.61 3.77 1.80
CA LEU A 48 3.03 3.71 2.17
C LEU A 48 3.27 4.24 3.60
N GLY A 49 2.73 5.42 3.93
CA GLY A 49 2.81 6.01 5.27
C GLY A 49 2.16 5.14 6.34
N LEU A 50 1.09 4.45 6.00
CA LEU A 50 0.38 3.48 6.84
C LEU A 50 1.03 2.08 6.82
N ARG A 51 2.35 2.02 6.64
CA ARG A 51 3.14 0.78 6.69
C ARG A 51 2.74 -0.25 5.63
N GLY A 52 2.32 0.22 4.46
CA GLY A 52 1.84 -0.66 3.39
C GLY A 52 0.46 -1.25 3.68
N MET A 53 -0.42 -0.50 4.32
CA MET A 53 -1.81 -0.92 4.56
C MET A 53 -2.49 -1.31 3.26
N SER A 54 -3.23 -2.42 3.28
CA SER A 54 -3.96 -2.90 2.11
C SER A 54 -5.09 -1.93 1.72
N PHE A 55 -5.40 -1.88 0.42
CA PHE A 55 -6.45 -0.99 -0.07
C PHE A 55 -7.81 -1.28 0.57
N ILE A 56 -8.12 -2.56 0.83
CA ILE A 56 -9.38 -2.91 1.50
C ILE A 56 -9.42 -2.41 2.94
N ASP A 57 -8.31 -2.46 3.67
CA ASP A 57 -8.27 -1.93 5.03
C ASP A 57 -8.44 -0.41 5.01
N MET A 58 -7.75 0.29 4.08
CA MET A 58 -7.91 1.73 3.89
C MET A 58 -9.35 2.13 3.56
N ALA A 59 -10.03 1.37 2.70
CA ALA A 59 -11.37 1.67 2.24
C ALA A 59 -12.41 1.72 3.38
N TYR A 60 -12.20 0.91 4.41
CA TYR A 60 -13.12 0.81 5.56
C TYR A 60 -12.67 1.59 6.79
N LEU A 61 -11.58 2.36 6.72
CA LEU A 61 -11.21 3.26 7.81
C LEU A 61 -12.28 4.33 8.02
N THR A 62 -12.62 4.56 9.28
CA THR A 62 -13.52 5.62 9.72
C THR A 62 -12.80 6.63 10.59
N TYR A 63 -13.40 7.77 10.86
CA TYR A 63 -12.85 8.76 11.79
C TYR A 63 -12.71 8.20 13.21
N ASP A 64 -13.55 7.22 13.60
CA ASP A 64 -13.44 6.56 14.91
C ASP A 64 -12.16 5.75 15.07
N ASN A 65 -11.54 5.33 13.97
CA ASN A 65 -10.23 4.66 14.01
C ASN A 65 -9.09 5.62 14.38
N LEU A 66 -9.30 6.93 14.24
CA LEU A 66 -8.28 7.96 14.47
C LEU A 66 -8.54 8.69 15.78
N GLN A 67 -7.80 8.33 16.82
CA GLN A 67 -7.96 8.91 18.16
C GLN A 67 -6.60 9.15 18.82
N GLY A 68 -6.46 10.27 19.52
CA GLY A 68 -5.26 10.57 20.32
C GLY A 68 -3.95 10.57 19.52
N GLY A 69 -4.00 10.94 18.22
CA GLY A 69 -2.82 10.91 17.35
C GLY A 69 -2.42 9.51 16.88
N HIS A 70 -3.27 8.52 17.04
CA HIS A 70 -3.08 7.14 16.61
C HIS A 70 -4.23 6.66 15.73
N LEU A 71 -3.89 5.89 14.70
CA LEU A 71 -4.84 5.13 13.90
C LEU A 71 -4.83 3.69 14.37
N THR A 72 -5.94 3.24 14.94
CA THR A 72 -6.12 1.85 15.38
C THR A 72 -7.17 1.16 14.54
N TYR A 73 -6.84 0.00 13.98
CA TYR A 73 -7.76 -0.79 13.17
C TYR A 73 -7.50 -2.29 13.30
N TYR A 74 -8.47 -3.08 12.87
CA TYR A 74 -8.34 -4.54 12.77
C TYR A 74 -8.16 -4.93 11.31
N ARG A 75 -7.07 -5.63 11.00
CA ARG A 75 -6.77 -6.09 9.65
C ARG A 75 -7.82 -7.07 9.17
N ARG A 76 -8.47 -6.76 8.05
CA ARG A 76 -9.60 -7.56 7.55
C ARG A 76 -9.20 -8.98 7.14
N LYS A 77 -7.96 -9.20 6.72
CA LYS A 77 -7.48 -10.53 6.30
C LYS A 77 -7.19 -11.46 7.47
N THR A 78 -6.65 -10.95 8.58
CA THR A 78 -6.12 -11.76 9.69
C THR A 78 -6.81 -11.47 11.02
N GLY A 79 -7.59 -10.40 11.13
CA GLY A 79 -8.23 -9.98 12.37
C GLY A 79 -7.28 -9.34 13.39
N GLY A 80 -5.98 -9.28 13.09
CA GLY A 80 -4.99 -8.68 14.00
C GLY A 80 -5.22 -7.18 14.18
N ARG A 81 -5.10 -6.71 15.43
CA ARG A 81 -5.15 -5.29 15.78
C ARG A 81 -3.83 -4.64 15.40
N LEU A 82 -3.89 -3.52 14.70
CA LEU A 82 -2.73 -2.70 14.35
C LEU A 82 -2.94 -1.28 14.87
N ASP A 83 -1.85 -0.70 15.37
CA ASP A 83 -1.79 0.67 15.86
C ASP A 83 -0.67 1.42 15.13
N ILE A 84 -1.00 2.55 14.53
CA ILE A 84 -0.10 3.36 13.73
C ILE A 84 -0.16 4.80 14.21
N ARG A 85 1.00 5.38 14.54
CA ARG A 85 1.07 6.80 14.84
C ARG A 85 0.62 7.61 13.62
N TRP A 86 -0.29 8.55 13.86
CA TRP A 86 -0.81 9.44 12.82
C TRP A 86 0.14 10.61 12.61
N GLU A 87 0.64 10.74 11.39
CA GLU A 87 1.60 11.78 11.05
C GLU A 87 0.94 12.93 10.29
N GLN A 88 1.51 14.14 10.41
CA GLN A 88 0.98 15.33 9.74
C GLN A 88 0.86 15.18 8.22
N GLN A 89 1.75 14.40 7.60
CA GLN A 89 1.68 14.14 6.16
C GLN A 89 0.43 13.35 5.76
N MET A 90 0.01 12.41 6.60
CA MET A 90 -1.23 11.63 6.39
C MET A 90 -2.45 12.55 6.52
N GLN A 91 -2.43 13.43 7.54
CA GLN A 91 -3.48 14.43 7.75
C GLN A 91 -3.60 15.36 6.54
N THR A 92 -2.49 15.86 6.01
CA THR A 92 -2.47 16.71 4.82
C THR A 92 -3.10 16.04 3.60
N ILE A 93 -2.94 14.72 3.46
CA ILE A 93 -3.57 13.97 2.37
C ILE A 93 -5.08 13.90 2.56
N ILE A 94 -5.56 13.48 3.74
CA ILE A 94 -7.01 13.32 3.94
C ILE A 94 -7.77 14.63 3.95
N ASP A 95 -7.13 15.74 4.33
CA ASP A 95 -7.74 17.07 4.34
C ASP A 95 -8.05 17.62 2.94
N LYS A 96 -7.52 16.99 1.88
CA LYS A 96 -7.86 17.34 0.50
C LYS A 96 -9.24 16.85 0.06
N TYR A 97 -9.84 15.92 0.82
CA TYR A 97 -11.05 15.20 0.42
C TYR A 97 -12.25 15.60 1.29
N PRO A 98 -13.48 15.54 0.71
CA PRO A 98 -14.70 15.81 1.47
C PRO A 98 -14.85 14.89 2.69
N LYS A 99 -15.42 15.43 3.76
CA LYS A 99 -15.71 14.71 5.03
C LYS A 99 -17.21 14.49 5.18
N ASP A 100 -17.88 14.09 4.12
CA ASP A 100 -19.33 13.95 4.01
C ASP A 100 -19.83 12.52 4.29
N THR A 101 -18.93 11.61 4.57
CA THR A 101 -19.23 10.21 4.93
C THR A 101 -18.57 9.85 6.26
N LYS A 102 -18.94 8.68 6.82
CA LYS A 102 -18.26 8.13 8.01
C LYS A 102 -16.82 7.66 7.72
N TYR A 103 -16.49 7.47 6.46
CA TYR A 103 -15.19 6.95 6.06
C TYR A 103 -14.11 8.05 6.03
N LEU A 104 -12.91 7.67 6.44
CA LEU A 104 -11.76 8.57 6.47
C LEU A 104 -11.31 8.98 5.06
N LEU A 105 -11.54 8.13 4.07
CA LEU A 105 -11.20 8.35 2.67
C LEU A 105 -12.44 8.18 1.78
N PRO A 106 -12.57 8.94 0.70
CA PRO A 106 -13.68 8.85 -0.23
C PRO A 106 -13.52 7.64 -1.20
N ILE A 107 -13.26 6.46 -0.64
CA ILE A 107 -13.15 5.19 -1.38
C ILE A 107 -14.52 4.54 -1.45
N LEU A 108 -15.17 4.39 -0.29
CA LEU A 108 -16.54 3.92 -0.15
C LEU A 108 -17.45 5.11 0.11
N THR A 109 -18.56 5.17 -0.61
CA THR A 109 -19.52 6.26 -0.48
C THR A 109 -20.82 5.84 0.20
N ASN A 110 -21.14 4.52 0.17
CA ASN A 110 -22.36 3.95 0.75
C ASN A 110 -22.04 2.72 1.60
N GLU A 111 -22.91 2.41 2.55
CA GLU A 111 -22.80 1.20 3.37
C GLU A 111 -23.02 -0.11 2.56
N ALA A 112 -23.69 0.01 1.41
CA ALA A 112 -23.99 -1.09 0.50
C ALA A 112 -22.86 -1.38 -0.52
N ASP A 113 -21.69 -0.77 -0.36
CA ASP A 113 -20.56 -1.02 -1.26
C ASP A 113 -20.10 -2.47 -1.13
N ASP A 114 -20.42 -3.23 -2.14
CA ASP A 114 -20.14 -4.64 -2.22
C ASP A 114 -18.70 -4.93 -2.71
N ARG A 115 -18.35 -6.21 -2.69
CA ARG A 115 -17.06 -6.70 -3.18
C ARG A 115 -16.80 -6.35 -4.65
N GLN A 116 -17.83 -6.16 -5.48
CA GLN A 116 -17.66 -5.81 -6.88
C GLN A 116 -17.26 -4.34 -7.05
N THR A 117 -17.88 -3.45 -6.29
CA THR A 117 -17.52 -2.03 -6.24
C THR A 117 -16.07 -1.86 -5.82
N TYR A 118 -15.66 -2.51 -4.73
CA TYR A 118 -14.28 -2.53 -4.29
C TYR A 118 -13.30 -3.00 -5.40
N LYS A 119 -13.61 -4.10 -6.08
CA LYS A 119 -12.76 -4.62 -7.17
C LYS A 119 -12.64 -3.65 -8.35
N LYS A 120 -13.74 -2.99 -8.73
CA LYS A 120 -13.75 -1.99 -9.81
C LYS A 120 -12.87 -0.79 -9.41
N LEU A 121 -13.01 -0.28 -8.18
CA LEU A 121 -12.22 0.83 -7.66
C LEU A 121 -10.73 0.48 -7.61
N SER A 122 -10.37 -0.67 -7.08
CA SER A 122 -8.98 -1.15 -7.02
C SER A 122 -8.35 -1.23 -8.42
N LYS A 123 -9.06 -1.79 -9.40
CA LYS A 123 -8.60 -1.84 -10.80
C LYS A 123 -8.39 -0.44 -11.39
N ARG A 124 -9.33 0.48 -11.15
CA ARG A 124 -9.25 1.86 -11.63
C ARG A 124 -8.06 2.59 -11.03
N ILE A 125 -7.86 2.50 -9.72
CA ILE A 125 -6.72 3.13 -9.04
C ILE A 125 -5.41 2.55 -9.56
N ASN A 126 -5.28 1.23 -9.69
CA ASN A 126 -4.07 0.62 -10.24
C ASN A 126 -3.77 1.06 -11.67
N ARG A 127 -4.79 1.27 -12.51
CA ARG A 127 -4.61 1.83 -13.86
C ARG A 127 -4.06 3.25 -13.81
N HIS A 128 -4.59 4.09 -12.93
CA HIS A 128 -4.10 5.46 -12.75
C HIS A 128 -2.69 5.48 -12.15
N LEU A 129 -2.37 4.58 -11.21
CA LEU A 129 -1.04 4.46 -10.64
C LEU A 129 0.01 4.08 -11.68
N ARG A 130 -0.33 3.24 -12.66
CA ARG A 130 0.61 2.94 -13.78
C ARG A 130 1.00 4.21 -14.53
N LEU A 131 0.03 5.06 -14.85
CA LEU A 131 0.30 6.36 -15.50
C LEU A 131 1.16 7.27 -14.61
N VAL A 132 0.87 7.33 -13.31
CA VAL A 132 1.70 8.06 -12.34
C VAL A 132 3.14 7.51 -12.34
N GLY A 133 3.30 6.19 -12.36
CA GLY A 133 4.61 5.53 -12.41
C GLY A 133 5.38 5.86 -13.69
N GLU A 134 4.71 5.89 -14.84
CA GLU A 134 5.29 6.29 -16.13
C GLU A 134 5.74 7.75 -16.09
N MET A 135 4.90 8.67 -15.60
CA MET A 135 5.24 10.08 -15.43
C MET A 135 6.43 10.29 -14.48
N ALA A 136 6.53 9.47 -13.41
CA ALA A 136 7.65 9.47 -12.48
C ALA A 136 8.87 8.70 -12.99
N GLN A 137 8.85 8.19 -14.23
CA GLN A 137 9.92 7.43 -14.85
C GLN A 137 10.39 6.23 -14.03
N LEU A 138 9.43 5.46 -13.51
CA LEU A 138 9.74 4.24 -12.77
C LEU A 138 10.07 3.08 -13.72
N SER A 139 10.98 2.21 -13.27
CA SER A 139 11.37 1.01 -14.01
C SER A 139 10.39 -0.16 -13.91
N ILE A 140 9.41 -0.04 -13.00
CA ILE A 140 8.37 -1.05 -12.77
C ILE A 140 6.98 -0.40 -12.78
N PRO A 141 5.93 -1.13 -13.15
CA PRO A 141 4.56 -0.63 -13.05
C PRO A 141 4.18 -0.30 -11.60
N LEU A 142 3.73 0.93 -11.36
CA LEU A 142 3.25 1.31 -10.04
C LEU A 142 1.85 0.73 -9.79
N THR A 143 1.67 0.12 -8.62
CA THR A 143 0.39 -0.43 -8.16
C THR A 143 0.24 -0.22 -6.66
N LEU A 144 -0.97 -0.40 -6.13
CA LEU A 144 -1.23 -0.35 -4.68
C LEU A 144 -0.34 -1.32 -3.89
N TYR A 145 -0.05 -2.49 -4.46
CA TYR A 145 0.77 -3.49 -3.77
C TYR A 145 2.25 -3.10 -3.68
N VAL A 146 2.74 -2.27 -4.61
CA VAL A 146 4.09 -1.72 -4.58
C VAL A 146 4.33 -0.88 -3.32
N ALA A 147 3.31 -0.20 -2.78
CA ALA A 147 3.44 0.55 -1.53
C ALA A 147 3.87 -0.36 -0.36
N ARG A 148 3.23 -1.52 -0.23
CA ARG A 148 3.55 -2.49 0.83
C ARG A 148 4.93 -3.11 0.65
N HIS A 149 5.27 -3.50 -0.57
CA HIS A 149 6.60 -4.04 -0.88
C HIS A 149 7.70 -3.00 -0.62
N SER A 150 7.49 -1.76 -1.02
CA SER A 150 8.46 -0.68 -0.85
C SER A 150 8.67 -0.34 0.62
N TRP A 151 7.59 -0.24 1.41
CA TRP A 151 7.71 -0.03 2.84
C TRP A 151 8.53 -1.13 3.51
N ALA A 152 8.23 -2.39 3.23
CA ALA A 152 8.94 -3.54 3.81
C ALA A 152 10.42 -3.59 3.40
N SER A 153 10.71 -3.33 2.11
CA SER A 153 12.08 -3.28 1.59
C SER A 153 12.89 -2.15 2.23
N ILE A 154 12.31 -0.96 2.33
CA ILE A 154 12.96 0.20 2.98
C ILE A 154 13.19 -0.07 4.48
N ALA A 155 12.21 -0.66 5.17
CA ALA A 155 12.35 -1.01 6.59
C ALA A 155 13.51 -2.00 6.79
N LYS A 156 13.62 -3.02 5.93
CA LYS A 156 14.74 -3.97 5.95
C LYS A 156 16.08 -3.27 5.69
N GLN A 157 16.17 -2.42 4.66
CA GLN A 157 17.39 -1.66 4.34
C GLN A 157 17.81 -0.75 5.50
N LYS A 158 16.85 -0.23 6.26
CA LYS A 158 17.10 0.58 7.48
C LYS A 158 17.38 -0.29 8.71
N GLN A 159 17.56 -1.59 8.53
CA GLN A 159 17.89 -2.54 9.61
C GLN A 159 16.84 -2.57 10.74
N ILE A 160 15.58 -2.31 10.42
CA ILE A 160 14.48 -2.48 11.38
C ILE A 160 14.38 -3.99 11.71
N PRO A 161 14.27 -4.36 12.99
CA PRO A 161 14.14 -5.77 13.38
C PRO A 161 12.98 -6.49 12.68
N ILE A 162 13.18 -7.75 12.30
CA ILE A 162 12.17 -8.55 11.60
C ILE A 162 10.88 -8.67 12.40
N SER A 163 10.97 -8.80 13.73
CA SER A 163 9.80 -8.79 14.61
C SER A 163 8.95 -7.53 14.43
N VAL A 164 9.59 -6.35 14.41
CA VAL A 164 8.91 -5.07 14.22
C VAL A 164 8.28 -4.96 12.82
N ILE A 165 8.99 -5.42 11.79
CA ILE A 165 8.44 -5.46 10.42
C ILE A 165 7.25 -6.41 10.36
N SER A 166 7.33 -7.58 10.99
CA SER A 166 6.27 -8.58 11.07
C SER A 166 5.00 -8.01 11.69
N ASP A 167 5.15 -7.39 12.86
CA ASP A 167 4.05 -6.74 13.57
C ASP A 167 3.42 -5.62 12.74
N ALA A 168 4.27 -4.77 12.16
CA ALA A 168 3.82 -3.64 11.33
C ALA A 168 3.07 -4.08 10.06
N LEU A 169 3.46 -5.21 9.47
CA LEU A 169 2.76 -5.81 8.33
C LEU A 169 1.54 -6.64 8.75
N GLY A 170 1.36 -6.90 10.05
CA GLY A 170 0.31 -7.77 10.57
C GLY A 170 0.45 -9.20 10.05
N HIS A 171 1.66 -9.73 10.01
CA HIS A 171 1.93 -11.14 9.72
C HIS A 171 1.79 -11.99 10.98
N ASP A 172 1.31 -13.22 10.81
CA ASP A 172 1.11 -14.14 11.93
C ASP A 172 2.41 -14.69 12.50
N SER A 173 3.53 -14.56 11.77
CA SER A 173 4.84 -15.00 12.23
C SER A 173 5.99 -14.29 11.50
N GLU A 174 7.15 -14.21 12.17
CA GLU A 174 8.39 -13.70 11.56
C GLU A 174 8.83 -14.59 10.37
N LYS A 175 8.56 -15.89 10.39
CA LYS A 175 8.83 -16.79 9.27
C LYS A 175 8.10 -16.34 8.01
N THR A 176 6.84 -15.94 8.13
CA THR A 176 6.06 -15.38 7.02
C THR A 176 6.72 -14.10 6.49
N THR A 177 7.22 -13.25 7.39
CA THR A 177 7.92 -12.01 7.03
C THR A 177 9.24 -12.28 6.34
N LEU A 178 10.04 -13.25 6.80
CA LEU A 178 11.30 -13.64 6.17
C LEU A 178 11.08 -14.14 4.75
N ILE A 179 10.11 -15.03 4.54
CA ILE A 179 9.73 -15.52 3.21
C ILE A 179 9.29 -14.35 2.31
N TYR A 180 8.46 -13.46 2.84
CA TYR A 180 8.00 -12.28 2.11
C TYR A 180 9.16 -11.38 1.69
N LEU A 181 10.09 -11.05 2.62
CA LEU A 181 11.23 -10.19 2.35
C LEU A 181 12.21 -10.83 1.36
N SER A 182 12.42 -12.14 1.44
CA SER A 182 13.30 -12.85 0.48
C SER A 182 12.81 -12.72 -0.96
N THR A 183 11.51 -12.55 -1.19
CA THR A 183 10.95 -12.32 -2.52
C THR A 183 11.15 -10.88 -3.04
N LEU A 184 11.64 -9.98 -2.21
CA LEU A 184 11.90 -8.58 -2.56
C LEU A 184 13.36 -8.29 -2.89
N ASP A 185 14.27 -9.21 -2.54
CA ASP A 185 15.73 -9.01 -2.61
C ASP A 185 16.35 -9.37 -3.98
N THR A 186 15.55 -9.75 -4.96
CA THR A 186 16.03 -10.19 -6.29
C THR A 186 15.78 -9.17 -7.39
#